data_99d2d855e0aac6356062a5f13ff8ad7d
#
_entry.id   99d2d855e0aac6356062a5f13ff8ad7d
#
_cell.length_a   1.000
_cell.length_b   1.000
_cell.length_c   1.000
_cell.angle_alpha   90.00
_cell.angle_beta   90.00
_cell.angle_gamma   90.00
#
_symmetry.space_group_name_H-M   'P 1'
#
loop_
_entity.id
_entity.type
_entity.pdbx_description
1 polymer ?
#
loop_
_entity_poly.entity_id
_entity_poly.type
_entity_poly.pdbx_seq_one_letter_code
_entity_poly.pdbx_strand_id
1 'polypeptide(L)'
;MRDHNPDVPLPRDGYPFPDDEAHRRRKIDRPKDSRLLGAAAADILSEFLSDPHDDLDWVEKAFHGVDVPIHQNDHLRSVALRADPELARRIGRWLVEHARDRCAVTIGLVLLAARPSADDIEVVRTIGLLSDQFAPLAAIILRSVRGGGESLPWLAERSSGWGRVYYVEALCELSGRHRDWLLRHACDGDFLNAYFAGEVALAASLHEAIIRPVVDDDLIDHTGRLLGAMAGAGGMGLDLSRYPPAPIVLTEYARHLASQEPAGARVLVAIALAHDVRSREPARLGCSAQEKAAILSSLDETLAEPAWLEAASEELVRSPSWATWAQANDVLPPALMRDNKMRWSDR
;
A
#
# COMPACT_ATOMS: atom_id res chain seq x y z
N MET A 1 21.90 5.83 3.98
CA MET A 1 21.16 4.80 3.25
C MET A 1 20.84 5.22 1.83
N ARG A 2 20.15 6.35 1.63
CA ARG A 2 19.79 6.86 0.29
C ARG A 2 20.98 7.01 -0.64
N ASP A 3 22.10 7.56 -0.15
CA ASP A 3 23.32 7.80 -0.95
C ASP A 3 24.06 6.51 -1.30
N HIS A 4 23.81 5.42 -0.56
CA HIS A 4 24.48 4.14 -0.78
C HIS A 4 23.66 3.18 -1.65
N ASN A 5 22.33 3.32 -1.67
CA ASN A 5 21.45 2.41 -2.39
C ASN A 5 20.10 3.07 -2.73
N PRO A 6 20.09 4.07 -3.63
CA PRO A 6 18.90 4.88 -3.90
C PRO A 6 17.77 4.11 -4.59
N ASP A 7 18.06 2.99 -5.21
CA ASP A 7 17.10 2.22 -6.03
C ASP A 7 16.54 0.99 -5.32
N VAL A 8 17.01 0.69 -4.11
CA VAL A 8 16.54 -0.47 -3.34
C VAL A 8 15.44 -0.03 -2.35
N PRO A 9 14.31 -0.75 -2.26
CA PRO A 9 13.30 -0.51 -1.23
C PRO A 9 13.91 -0.59 0.17
N LEU A 10 13.52 0.34 1.05
CA LEU A 10 13.95 0.32 2.44
C LEU A 10 13.25 -0.79 3.22
N PRO A 11 13.87 -1.30 4.32
CA PRO A 11 13.19 -2.18 5.26
C PRO A 11 11.90 -1.55 5.78
N ARG A 12 10.90 -2.36 6.08
CA ARG A 12 9.56 -1.90 6.51
C ARG A 12 9.56 -0.91 7.66
N ASP A 13 10.51 -0.99 8.56
CA ASP A 13 10.60 -0.11 9.73
C ASP A 13 11.87 0.75 9.69
N GLY A 14 12.42 1.02 8.51
CA GLY A 14 13.62 1.82 8.34
C GLY A 14 14.81 1.31 9.17
N TYR A 15 14.91 -0.01 9.35
CA TYR A 15 15.97 -0.62 10.12
C TYR A 15 17.34 -0.47 9.42
N PRO A 16 18.41 -0.14 10.15
CA PRO A 16 18.50 0.14 11.59
C PRO A 16 18.28 1.64 11.88
N PHE A 17 17.12 2.00 12.43
CA PHE A 17 16.92 3.34 12.99
C PHE A 17 17.58 3.42 14.36
N PRO A 18 18.25 4.53 14.75
CA PRO A 18 19.06 4.60 15.97
C PRO A 18 18.31 4.26 17.26
N ASP A 19 17.03 4.60 17.36
CA ASP A 19 16.19 4.39 18.55
C ASP A 19 15.44 3.05 18.56
N ASP A 20 15.62 2.19 17.54
CA ASP A 20 14.78 1.02 17.32
C ASP A 20 14.69 0.09 18.54
N GLU A 21 15.83 -0.18 19.22
CA GLU A 21 15.86 -1.02 20.39
C GLU A 21 15.18 -0.35 21.60
N ALA A 22 15.44 0.92 21.83
CA ALA A 22 14.81 1.71 22.89
C ALA A 22 13.30 1.82 22.66
N HIS A 23 12.90 2.10 21.42
CA HIS A 23 11.49 2.20 21.03
C HIS A 23 10.71 0.90 21.27
N ARG A 24 11.27 -0.25 20.91
CA ARG A 24 10.65 -1.56 21.15
C ARG A 24 10.52 -1.92 22.64
N ARG A 25 11.45 -1.47 23.46
CA ARG A 25 11.46 -1.75 24.91
C ARG A 25 10.61 -0.81 25.74
N ARG A 26 10.20 0.33 25.19
CA ARG A 26 9.43 1.32 25.93
C ARG A 26 8.05 0.78 26.33
N LYS A 27 7.64 1.12 27.53
CA LYS A 27 6.27 0.87 28.03
C LYS A 27 5.55 2.21 28.10
N ILE A 28 4.51 2.37 27.29
CA ILE A 28 3.67 3.56 27.26
C ILE A 28 2.28 3.17 27.72
N ASP A 29 1.75 3.93 28.65
CA ASP A 29 0.34 3.79 29.05
C ASP A 29 -0.52 4.54 28.00
N ARG A 30 -1.12 3.78 27.11
CA ARG A 30 -2.02 4.34 26.07
C ARG A 30 -3.39 4.57 26.67
N PRO A 31 -3.99 5.76 26.45
CA PRO A 31 -5.37 6.01 26.85
C PRO A 31 -6.33 4.99 26.26
N LYS A 32 -7.24 4.45 27.08
CA LYS A 32 -8.31 3.57 26.60
C LYS A 32 -9.33 4.33 25.74
N ASP A 33 -9.55 5.61 26.03
CA ASP A 33 -10.39 6.49 25.23
C ASP A 33 -9.58 7.01 24.04
N SER A 34 -9.97 6.58 22.84
CA SER A 34 -9.29 6.96 21.60
C SER A 34 -9.28 8.47 21.34
N ARG A 35 -10.22 9.22 21.92
CA ARG A 35 -10.27 10.68 21.83
C ARG A 35 -9.13 11.37 22.57
N LEU A 36 -8.47 10.69 23.51
CA LEU A 36 -7.33 11.22 24.27
C LEU A 36 -5.98 10.82 23.66
N LEU A 37 -5.97 10.04 22.58
CA LEU A 37 -4.72 9.70 21.89
C LEU A 37 -4.03 10.98 21.41
N GLY A 38 -2.74 11.10 21.72
CA GLY A 38 -1.93 12.27 21.37
C GLY A 38 -2.10 13.49 22.28
N ALA A 39 -3.04 13.51 23.25
CA ALA A 39 -3.24 14.64 24.15
C ALA A 39 -1.99 14.95 24.98
N ALA A 40 -1.37 13.92 25.61
CA ALA A 40 -0.15 14.11 26.38
C ALA A 40 1.02 14.64 25.53
N ALA A 41 1.15 14.14 24.31
CA ALA A 41 2.16 14.66 23.36
C ALA A 41 1.86 16.11 22.95
N ALA A 42 0.59 16.47 22.84
CA ALA A 42 0.18 17.84 22.55
C ALA A 42 0.48 18.82 23.72
N ASP A 43 0.31 18.37 24.95
CA ASP A 43 0.68 19.16 26.15
C ASP A 43 2.19 19.45 26.17
N ILE A 44 3.02 18.42 25.97
CA ILE A 44 4.49 18.56 25.86
C ILE A 44 4.86 19.52 24.71
N LEU A 45 4.22 19.35 23.55
CA LEU A 45 4.47 20.23 22.39
C LEU A 45 4.10 21.67 22.70
N SER A 46 2.98 21.92 23.39
CA SER A 46 2.54 23.25 23.79
C SER A 46 3.52 23.92 24.75
N GLU A 47 4.04 23.18 25.72
CA GLU A 47 5.07 23.64 26.65
C GLU A 47 6.35 24.01 25.89
N PHE A 48 6.85 23.09 25.05
CA PHE A 48 8.05 23.29 24.25
C PHE A 48 7.96 24.49 23.29
N LEU A 49 6.82 24.71 22.66
CA LEU A 49 6.61 25.86 21.77
C LEU A 49 6.48 27.18 22.54
N SER A 50 6.14 27.15 23.83
CA SER A 50 6.03 28.36 24.68
C SER A 50 7.37 28.85 25.18
N ASP A 51 8.33 27.95 25.42
CA ASP A 51 9.71 28.21 25.82
C ASP A 51 10.69 27.34 25.02
N PRO A 52 10.91 27.66 23.73
CA PRO A 52 11.74 26.84 22.86
C PRO A 52 13.22 26.86 23.25
N HIS A 53 13.83 25.70 23.28
CA HIS A 53 15.25 25.52 23.49
C HIS A 53 15.80 24.45 22.53
N ASP A 54 17.10 24.38 22.35
CA ASP A 54 17.80 23.46 21.48
C ASP A 54 18.37 22.22 22.20
N ASP A 55 17.87 21.91 23.41
CA ASP A 55 18.20 20.69 24.13
C ASP A 55 17.48 19.49 23.51
N LEU A 56 18.15 18.86 22.54
CA LEU A 56 17.63 17.70 21.81
C LEU A 56 17.40 16.49 22.73
N ASP A 57 18.28 16.30 23.73
CA ASP A 57 18.15 15.17 24.66
C ASP A 57 16.89 15.29 25.53
N TRP A 58 16.53 16.52 25.91
CA TRP A 58 15.27 16.76 26.61
C TRP A 58 14.07 16.49 25.71
N VAL A 59 14.06 17.01 24.49
CA VAL A 59 12.97 16.83 23.50
C VAL A 59 12.76 15.33 23.21
N GLU A 60 13.83 14.61 22.88
CA GLU A 60 13.76 13.19 22.58
C GLU A 60 13.21 12.40 23.77
N LYS A 61 13.69 12.66 24.97
CA LYS A 61 13.23 11.99 26.20
C LYS A 61 11.77 12.28 26.51
N ALA A 62 11.32 13.53 26.34
CA ALA A 62 9.95 13.95 26.63
C ALA A 62 8.96 13.24 25.68
N PHE A 63 9.20 13.25 24.38
CA PHE A 63 8.32 12.60 23.40
C PHE A 63 8.45 11.09 23.37
N HIS A 64 9.64 10.54 23.71
CA HIS A 64 9.79 9.10 23.84
C HIS A 64 8.99 8.51 25.03
N GLY A 65 8.68 9.32 26.03
CA GLY A 65 7.92 8.93 27.22
C GLY A 65 6.40 8.84 27.04
N VAL A 66 5.86 9.31 25.92
CA VAL A 66 4.41 9.36 25.65
C VAL A 66 4.04 8.71 24.30
N ASP A 67 2.74 8.45 24.12
CA ASP A 67 2.24 7.98 22.82
C ASP A 67 2.18 9.14 21.83
N VAL A 68 3.03 9.08 20.80
CA VAL A 68 3.04 10.04 19.69
C VAL A 68 2.36 9.40 18.49
N PRO A 69 1.16 9.86 18.11
CA PRO A 69 0.45 9.34 16.94
C PRO A 69 1.22 9.58 15.64
N ILE A 70 1.32 8.54 14.82
CA ILE A 70 1.98 8.61 13.50
C ILE A 70 1.07 9.18 12.40
N HIS A 71 -0.23 9.15 12.63
CA HIS A 71 -1.22 9.75 11.75
C HIS A 71 -1.56 11.18 12.18
N GLN A 72 -2.24 11.91 11.30
CA GLN A 72 -2.77 13.23 11.64
C GLN A 72 -3.64 13.13 12.90
N ASN A 73 -3.35 13.98 13.87
CA ASN A 73 -4.00 13.99 15.18
C ASN A 73 -4.47 15.40 15.52
N ASP A 74 -5.72 15.55 15.94
CA ASP A 74 -6.34 16.86 16.15
C ASP A 74 -5.74 17.61 17.33
N HIS A 75 -5.32 16.95 18.42
CA HIS A 75 -4.66 17.58 19.55
C HIS A 75 -3.35 18.24 19.11
N LEU A 76 -2.46 17.44 18.51
CA LEU A 76 -1.16 17.90 18.03
C LEU A 76 -1.31 18.97 16.93
N ARG A 77 -2.20 18.74 15.96
CA ARG A 77 -2.47 19.71 14.89
C ARG A 77 -2.97 21.05 15.44
N SER A 78 -3.86 21.03 16.44
CA SER A 78 -4.39 22.24 17.05
C SER A 78 -3.30 23.05 17.75
N VAL A 79 -2.36 22.39 18.44
CA VAL A 79 -1.19 23.07 19.05
C VAL A 79 -0.31 23.68 17.96
N ALA A 80 0.07 22.90 16.96
CA ALA A 80 0.91 23.35 15.85
C ALA A 80 0.32 24.55 15.09
N LEU A 81 -1.02 24.60 14.90
CA LEU A 81 -1.70 25.71 14.22
C LEU A 81 -1.81 27.00 15.09
N ARG A 82 -1.83 26.87 16.42
CA ARG A 82 -1.86 28.03 17.33
C ARG A 82 -0.49 28.67 17.55
N ALA A 83 0.58 27.93 17.32
CA ALA A 83 1.93 28.43 17.45
C ALA A 83 2.26 29.49 16.37
N ASP A 84 3.27 30.31 16.64
CA ASP A 84 3.84 31.19 15.63
C ASP A 84 4.29 30.38 14.42
N PRO A 85 3.87 30.73 13.20
CA PRO A 85 4.13 29.90 12.01
C PRO A 85 5.62 29.68 11.70
N GLU A 86 6.43 30.75 11.87
CA GLU A 86 7.87 30.67 11.55
C GLU A 86 8.61 29.85 12.61
N LEU A 87 8.22 30.00 13.89
CA LEU A 87 8.75 29.23 14.99
C LEU A 87 8.42 27.74 14.81
N ALA A 88 7.15 27.41 14.57
CA ALA A 88 6.70 26.04 14.39
C ALA A 88 7.43 25.35 13.23
N ARG A 89 7.59 26.05 12.10
CA ARG A 89 8.30 25.54 10.93
C ARG A 89 9.79 25.35 11.21
N ARG A 90 10.45 26.33 11.84
CA ARG A 90 11.88 26.22 12.18
C ARG A 90 12.14 25.05 13.11
N ILE A 91 11.32 24.87 14.16
CA ILE A 91 11.40 23.75 15.08
C ILE A 91 11.10 22.44 14.36
N GLY A 92 10.05 22.42 13.53
CA GLY A 92 9.69 21.24 12.75
C GLY A 92 10.85 20.75 11.89
N ARG A 93 11.48 21.64 11.12
CA ARG A 93 12.66 21.32 10.32
C ARG A 93 13.84 20.86 11.17
N TRP A 94 14.13 21.58 12.26
CA TRP A 94 15.22 21.24 13.17
C TRP A 94 15.06 19.83 13.74
N LEU A 95 13.87 19.46 14.19
CA LEU A 95 13.59 18.10 14.69
C LEU A 95 13.77 17.04 13.59
N VAL A 96 13.22 17.28 12.41
CA VAL A 96 13.34 16.33 11.28
C VAL A 96 14.79 16.12 10.83
N GLU A 97 15.62 17.16 10.90
CA GLU A 97 17.02 17.13 10.45
C GLU A 97 18.00 16.58 11.51
N HIS A 98 17.70 16.74 12.79
CA HIS A 98 18.66 16.48 13.88
C HIS A 98 18.24 15.41 14.87
N ALA A 99 16.94 15.16 15.07
CA ALA A 99 16.48 14.19 16.06
C ALA A 99 16.91 12.75 15.70
N ARG A 100 17.28 12.00 16.71
CA ARG A 100 17.72 10.60 16.64
C ARG A 100 16.64 9.63 17.09
N ASP A 101 15.64 10.13 17.82
CA ASP A 101 14.45 9.39 18.26
C ASP A 101 13.30 9.61 17.30
N ARG A 102 12.64 8.53 16.90
CA ARG A 102 11.55 8.60 15.89
C ARG A 102 10.31 9.36 16.38
N CYS A 103 10.07 9.44 17.70
CA CYS A 103 8.95 10.20 18.24
C CYS A 103 9.18 11.70 18.06
N ALA A 104 10.39 12.20 18.30
CA ALA A 104 10.77 13.58 18.08
C ALA A 104 10.73 13.95 16.58
N VAL A 105 11.21 13.06 15.70
CA VAL A 105 11.07 13.22 14.23
C VAL A 105 9.59 13.30 13.83
N THR A 106 8.74 12.45 14.39
CA THR A 106 7.29 12.46 14.13
C THR A 106 6.67 13.80 14.53
N ILE A 107 7.04 14.37 15.68
CA ILE A 107 6.62 15.72 16.10
C ILE A 107 7.10 16.79 15.10
N GLY A 108 8.33 16.68 14.62
CA GLY A 108 8.82 17.55 13.55
C GLY A 108 7.93 17.51 12.30
N LEU A 109 7.57 16.31 11.86
CA LEU A 109 6.65 16.10 10.73
C LEU A 109 5.24 16.65 11.03
N VAL A 110 4.73 16.51 12.25
CA VAL A 110 3.43 17.11 12.66
C VAL A 110 3.45 18.64 12.49
N LEU A 111 4.53 19.29 12.92
CA LEU A 111 4.70 20.75 12.78
C LEU A 111 4.73 21.16 11.29
N LEU A 112 5.47 20.43 10.46
CA LEU A 112 5.51 20.68 9.02
C LEU A 112 4.16 20.37 8.34
N ALA A 113 3.45 19.33 8.76
CA ALA A 113 2.15 18.94 8.21
C ALA A 113 1.04 19.96 8.55
N ALA A 114 1.17 20.69 9.65
CA ALA A 114 0.21 21.75 10.02
C ALA A 114 0.24 22.94 9.05
N ARG A 115 1.41 23.24 8.47
CA ARG A 115 1.63 24.33 7.51
C ARG A 115 2.62 23.89 6.41
N PRO A 116 2.18 23.01 5.49
CA PRO A 116 3.07 22.43 4.47
C PRO A 116 3.65 23.51 3.54
N SER A 117 4.94 23.36 3.21
CA SER A 117 5.66 24.24 2.28
C SER A 117 6.41 23.44 1.23
N ALA A 118 6.52 23.99 0.03
CA ALA A 118 7.29 23.37 -1.04
C ALA A 118 8.79 23.27 -0.71
N ASP A 119 9.31 24.13 0.14
CA ASP A 119 10.71 24.09 0.59
C ASP A 119 11.03 22.86 1.46
N ASP A 120 10.01 22.16 1.95
CA ASP A 120 10.16 20.98 2.80
C ASP A 120 10.13 19.67 2.00
N ILE A 121 9.82 19.71 0.70
CA ILE A 121 9.65 18.52 -0.15
C ILE A 121 10.87 17.58 -0.05
N GLU A 122 12.07 18.09 -0.20
CA GLU A 122 13.29 17.28 -0.25
C GLU A 122 13.57 16.58 1.09
N VAL A 123 13.45 17.30 2.21
CA VAL A 123 13.67 16.73 3.53
C VAL A 123 12.56 15.73 3.87
N VAL A 124 11.30 16.04 3.58
CA VAL A 124 10.16 15.13 3.83
C VAL A 124 10.25 13.87 2.98
N ARG A 125 10.63 13.99 1.70
CA ARG A 125 10.88 12.84 0.83
C ARG A 125 12.00 11.95 1.36
N THR A 126 13.06 12.54 1.90
CA THR A 126 14.17 11.78 2.50
C THR A 126 13.74 11.04 3.75
N ILE A 127 13.06 11.73 4.68
CA ILE A 127 12.58 11.14 5.93
C ILE A 127 11.53 10.06 5.69
N GLY A 128 10.63 10.25 4.75
CA GLY A 128 9.61 9.27 4.37
C GLY A 128 10.17 7.91 3.95
N LEU A 129 11.42 7.84 3.50
CA LEU A 129 12.08 6.58 3.18
C LEU A 129 12.67 5.85 4.41
N LEU A 130 12.84 6.53 5.54
CA LEU A 130 13.59 5.95 6.66
C LEU A 130 12.77 4.98 7.51
N SER A 131 11.44 5.15 7.56
CA SER A 131 10.54 4.28 8.31
C SER A 131 9.11 4.43 7.80
N ASP A 132 8.34 3.36 7.83
CA ASP A 132 6.89 3.39 7.57
C ASP A 132 6.12 4.21 8.64
N GLN A 133 6.70 4.42 9.81
CA GLN A 133 6.17 5.32 10.84
C GLN A 133 6.08 6.77 10.36
N PHE A 134 6.96 7.22 9.48
CA PHE A 134 6.97 8.60 8.96
C PHE A 134 6.08 8.76 7.71
N ALA A 135 5.76 7.67 7.05
CA ALA A 135 5.06 7.69 5.78
C ALA A 135 3.69 8.39 5.81
N PRO A 136 2.81 8.23 6.84
CA PRO A 136 1.51 8.89 6.87
C PRO A 136 1.63 10.41 6.83
N LEU A 137 2.50 10.99 7.66
CA LEU A 137 2.70 12.44 7.72
C LEU A 137 3.47 12.96 6.50
N ALA A 138 4.47 12.23 6.01
CA ALA A 138 5.18 12.55 4.78
C ALA A 138 4.23 12.60 3.58
N ALA A 139 3.34 11.61 3.45
CA ALA A 139 2.33 11.58 2.41
C ALA A 139 1.38 12.79 2.47
N ILE A 140 0.90 13.14 3.68
CA ILE A 140 0.05 14.33 3.90
C ILE A 140 0.77 15.62 3.48
N ILE A 141 2.02 15.80 3.87
CA ILE A 141 2.80 17.00 3.51
C ILE A 141 2.96 17.06 1.99
N LEU A 142 3.45 15.98 1.38
CA LEU A 142 3.79 15.96 -0.04
C LEU A 142 2.56 16.16 -0.94
N ARG A 143 1.41 15.55 -0.62
CA ARG A 143 0.19 15.77 -1.40
C ARG A 143 -0.39 17.18 -1.27
N SER A 144 -0.11 17.87 -0.16
CA SER A 144 -0.66 19.18 0.15
C SER A 144 0.10 20.35 -0.48
N VAL A 145 1.31 20.12 -0.99
CA VAL A 145 2.15 21.17 -1.57
C VAL A 145 2.29 21.05 -3.07
N ARG A 146 2.37 22.20 -3.75
CA ARG A 146 2.59 22.21 -5.20
C ARG A 146 3.94 21.56 -5.53
N GLY A 147 3.93 20.56 -6.41
CA GLY A 147 5.12 19.79 -6.80
C GLY A 147 5.46 18.64 -5.87
N GLY A 148 4.91 18.58 -4.66
CA GLY A 148 5.19 17.47 -3.72
C GLY A 148 4.64 16.14 -4.17
N GLY A 149 3.47 16.14 -4.82
CA GLY A 149 2.86 14.92 -5.36
C GLY A 149 3.75 14.13 -6.30
N GLU A 150 4.66 14.77 -7.00
CA GLU A 150 5.63 14.11 -7.90
C GLU A 150 6.65 13.22 -7.15
N SER A 151 6.80 13.40 -5.83
CA SER A 151 7.63 12.56 -4.98
C SER A 151 6.94 11.27 -4.55
N LEU A 152 5.61 11.19 -4.59
CA LEU A 152 4.85 10.06 -4.07
C LEU A 152 5.04 8.76 -4.88
N PRO A 153 5.03 8.76 -6.23
CA PRO A 153 5.33 7.56 -6.99
C PRO A 153 6.73 7.01 -6.67
N TRP A 154 7.71 7.90 -6.61
CA TRP A 154 9.09 7.53 -6.30
C TRP A 154 9.23 6.93 -4.90
N LEU A 155 8.51 7.45 -3.89
CA LEU A 155 8.45 6.88 -2.55
C LEU A 155 7.75 5.53 -2.53
N ALA A 156 6.60 5.40 -3.21
CA ALA A 156 5.85 4.16 -3.28
C ALA A 156 6.68 3.02 -3.92
N GLU A 157 7.45 3.30 -4.97
CA GLU A 157 8.32 2.32 -5.63
C GLU A 157 9.47 1.84 -4.74
N ARG A 158 9.89 2.65 -3.77
CA ARG A 158 11.01 2.37 -2.87
C ARG A 158 10.58 1.96 -1.46
N SER A 159 9.30 1.89 -1.22
CA SER A 159 8.72 1.47 0.05
C SER A 159 7.97 0.16 -0.12
N SER A 160 7.90 -0.62 0.95
CA SER A 160 7.10 -1.84 1.05
C SER A 160 6.17 -1.77 2.27
N GLY A 161 5.23 -2.71 2.36
CA GLY A 161 4.36 -2.79 3.53
C GLY A 161 3.53 -1.53 3.73
N TRP A 162 3.39 -1.08 4.98
CA TRP A 162 2.59 0.09 5.32
C TRP A 162 3.09 1.39 4.70
N GLY A 163 4.39 1.57 4.54
CA GLY A 163 4.93 2.76 3.88
C GLY A 163 4.35 2.93 2.47
N ARG A 164 4.33 1.85 1.70
CA ARG A 164 3.72 1.85 0.36
C ARG A 164 2.22 2.15 0.40
N VAL A 165 1.50 1.56 1.37
CA VAL A 165 0.05 1.81 1.52
C VAL A 165 -0.24 3.30 1.62
N TYR A 166 0.42 4.01 2.52
CA TYR A 166 0.17 5.44 2.73
C TYR A 166 0.49 6.31 1.51
N TYR A 167 1.54 5.96 0.76
CA TYR A 167 1.89 6.72 -0.44
C TYR A 167 0.92 6.46 -1.59
N VAL A 168 0.46 5.23 -1.77
CA VAL A 168 -0.53 4.88 -2.80
C VAL A 168 -1.89 5.51 -2.48
N GLU A 169 -2.33 5.48 -1.21
CA GLU A 169 -3.56 6.16 -0.77
C GLU A 169 -3.49 7.67 -1.08
N ALA A 170 -2.36 8.33 -0.76
CA ALA A 170 -2.16 9.73 -1.10
C ALA A 170 -2.17 9.99 -2.61
N LEU A 171 -1.67 9.08 -3.43
CA LEU A 171 -1.73 9.15 -4.89
C LEU A 171 -3.16 9.01 -5.41
N CYS A 172 -4.00 8.18 -4.79
CA CYS A 172 -5.41 8.06 -5.14
C CYS A 172 -6.15 9.40 -4.99
N GLU A 173 -5.81 10.20 -3.98
CA GLU A 173 -6.38 11.54 -3.80
C GLU A 173 -5.91 12.55 -4.89
N LEU A 174 -4.79 12.26 -5.56
CA LEU A 174 -4.22 13.06 -6.66
C LEU A 174 -4.40 12.41 -8.04
N SER A 175 -5.34 11.48 -8.16
CA SER A 175 -5.52 10.53 -9.26
C SER A 175 -5.46 11.14 -10.67
N GLY A 176 -6.03 12.31 -10.89
CA GLY A 176 -6.04 12.94 -12.21
C GLY A 176 -4.64 13.15 -12.80
N ARG A 177 -3.63 13.36 -11.97
CA ARG A 177 -2.22 13.58 -12.36
C ARG A 177 -1.42 12.27 -12.46
N HIS A 178 -1.73 11.30 -11.59
CA HIS A 178 -0.96 10.06 -11.45
C HIS A 178 -1.71 8.83 -11.94
N ARG A 179 -2.78 9.02 -12.73
CA ARG A 179 -3.66 7.95 -13.21
C ARG A 179 -2.90 6.82 -13.89
N ASP A 180 -1.96 7.16 -14.76
CA ASP A 180 -1.20 6.16 -15.51
C ASP A 180 -0.30 5.31 -14.60
N TRP A 181 0.35 5.94 -13.63
CA TRP A 181 1.15 5.24 -12.63
C TRP A 181 0.28 4.32 -11.76
N LEU A 182 -0.87 4.80 -11.29
CA LEU A 182 -1.81 4.00 -10.50
C LEU A 182 -2.30 2.78 -11.28
N LEU A 183 -2.54 2.91 -12.57
CA LEU A 183 -3.01 1.82 -13.43
C LEU A 183 -1.95 0.76 -13.71
N ARG A 184 -0.65 1.02 -13.51
CA ARG A 184 0.43 0.10 -13.90
C ARG A 184 1.39 -0.28 -12.77
N HIS A 185 1.46 0.49 -11.67
CA HIS A 185 2.54 0.35 -10.70
C HIS A 185 2.11 0.32 -9.23
N ALA A 186 0.83 0.55 -8.90
CA ALA A 186 0.39 0.67 -7.52
C ALA A 186 0.65 -0.60 -6.70
N CYS A 187 0.30 -1.78 -7.24
CA CYS A 187 0.47 -3.07 -6.57
C CYS A 187 1.85 -3.67 -6.84
N ASP A 188 2.54 -4.08 -5.77
CA ASP A 188 3.84 -4.79 -5.82
C ASP A 188 3.75 -6.29 -5.50
N GLY A 189 2.53 -6.79 -5.21
CA GLY A 189 2.29 -8.17 -4.84
C GLY A 189 2.29 -8.44 -3.33
N ASP A 190 2.53 -7.44 -2.47
CA ASP A 190 2.37 -7.58 -1.03
C ASP A 190 0.88 -7.75 -0.66
N PHE A 191 0.58 -8.55 0.37
CA PHE A 191 -0.81 -8.76 0.83
C PHE A 191 -1.49 -7.47 1.31
N LEU A 192 -0.71 -6.48 1.78
CA LEU A 192 -1.22 -5.16 2.18
C LEU A 192 -1.75 -4.33 0.99
N ASN A 193 -1.48 -4.74 -0.26
CA ASN A 193 -2.10 -4.10 -1.42
C ASN A 193 -3.64 -4.17 -1.38
N ALA A 194 -4.20 -5.12 -0.65
CA ALA A 194 -5.64 -5.24 -0.41
C ALA A 194 -6.25 -4.00 0.27
N TYR A 195 -5.46 -3.20 1.01
CA TYR A 195 -5.95 -1.96 1.62
C TYR A 195 -6.33 -0.91 0.59
N PHE A 196 -5.59 -0.79 -0.50
CA PHE A 196 -5.75 0.29 -1.48
C PHE A 196 -6.18 -0.17 -2.89
N ALA A 197 -6.14 -1.47 -3.22
CA ALA A 197 -6.37 -1.93 -4.59
C ALA A 197 -7.71 -1.46 -5.19
N GLY A 198 -8.79 -1.54 -4.42
CA GLY A 198 -10.09 -1.06 -4.85
C GLY A 198 -10.16 0.46 -4.99
N GLU A 199 -9.51 1.20 -4.09
CA GLU A 199 -9.39 2.66 -4.17
C GLU A 199 -8.61 3.07 -5.43
N VAL A 200 -7.51 2.39 -5.73
CA VAL A 200 -6.74 2.59 -6.97
C VAL A 200 -7.62 2.35 -8.20
N ALA A 201 -8.37 1.24 -8.23
CA ALA A 201 -9.24 0.91 -9.35
C ALA A 201 -10.32 1.96 -9.59
N LEU A 202 -10.87 2.56 -8.50
CA LEU A 202 -11.83 3.67 -8.58
C LEU A 202 -11.15 4.97 -9.01
N ALA A 203 -10.12 5.39 -8.28
CA ALA A 203 -9.44 6.67 -8.47
C ALA A 203 -8.83 6.81 -9.88
N ALA A 204 -8.29 5.71 -10.42
CA ALA A 204 -7.72 5.67 -11.75
C ALA A 204 -8.73 5.32 -12.86
N SER A 205 -10.02 5.14 -12.53
CA SER A 205 -11.06 4.72 -13.51
C SER A 205 -10.60 3.49 -14.32
N LEU A 206 -10.22 2.42 -13.63
CA LEU A 206 -9.70 1.20 -14.27
C LEU A 206 -10.64 0.65 -15.34
N HIS A 207 -11.97 0.71 -15.10
CA HIS A 207 -12.99 0.25 -16.04
C HIS A 207 -12.93 0.99 -17.40
N GLU A 208 -12.60 2.29 -17.40
CA GLU A 208 -12.43 3.04 -18.65
C GLU A 208 -11.11 2.68 -19.37
N ALA A 209 -10.08 2.32 -18.61
CA ALA A 209 -8.79 1.96 -19.19
C ALA A 209 -8.83 0.59 -19.85
N ILE A 210 -9.50 -0.40 -19.23
CA ILE A 210 -9.50 -1.81 -19.67
C ILE A 210 -10.48 -2.11 -20.80
N ILE A 211 -11.55 -1.32 -21.00
CA ILE A 211 -12.53 -1.55 -22.09
C ILE A 211 -11.98 -1.27 -23.48
N ARG A 212 -10.80 -0.73 -23.61
CA ARG A 212 -10.19 -0.43 -24.91
C ARG A 212 -9.97 -1.72 -25.71
N PRO A 213 -10.11 -1.68 -27.05
CA PRO A 213 -9.87 -2.85 -27.89
C PRO A 213 -8.47 -3.46 -27.73
N VAL A 214 -7.47 -2.60 -27.54
CA VAL A 214 -6.07 -2.99 -27.33
C VAL A 214 -5.55 -2.24 -26.12
N VAL A 215 -4.93 -2.97 -25.21
CA VAL A 215 -4.23 -2.47 -24.02
C VAL A 215 -2.83 -3.10 -23.94
N ASP A 216 -1.91 -2.44 -23.25
CA ASP A 216 -0.56 -2.96 -23.06
C ASP A 216 -0.51 -4.03 -21.98
N ASP A 217 0.54 -4.84 -22.00
CA ASP A 217 0.76 -5.94 -21.06
C ASP A 217 0.85 -5.44 -19.62
N ASP A 218 1.49 -4.29 -19.39
CA ASP A 218 1.62 -3.72 -18.04
C ASP A 218 0.26 -3.40 -17.42
N LEU A 219 -0.68 -2.87 -18.23
CA LEU A 219 -2.05 -2.60 -17.77
C LEU A 219 -2.79 -3.91 -17.46
N ILE A 220 -2.64 -4.95 -18.30
CA ILE A 220 -3.29 -6.25 -18.08
C ILE A 220 -2.74 -6.90 -16.81
N ASP A 221 -1.43 -6.98 -16.68
CA ASP A 221 -0.77 -7.59 -15.53
C ASP A 221 -1.11 -6.88 -14.23
N HIS A 222 -1.12 -5.54 -14.25
CA HIS A 222 -1.48 -4.78 -13.07
C HIS A 222 -2.98 -4.86 -12.75
N THR A 223 -3.85 -4.91 -13.77
CA THR A 223 -5.29 -5.16 -13.56
C THR A 223 -5.50 -6.49 -12.84
N GLY A 224 -4.78 -7.54 -13.27
CA GLY A 224 -4.82 -8.82 -12.58
C GLY A 224 -4.41 -8.73 -11.11
N ARG A 225 -3.33 -7.99 -10.79
CA ARG A 225 -2.89 -7.76 -9.40
C ARG A 225 -3.94 -7.00 -8.58
N LEU A 226 -4.56 -5.96 -9.15
CA LEU A 226 -5.63 -5.20 -8.49
C LEU A 226 -6.85 -6.09 -8.20
N LEU A 227 -7.31 -6.85 -9.19
CA LEU A 227 -8.43 -7.77 -9.03
C LEU A 227 -8.12 -8.87 -8.00
N GLY A 228 -6.91 -9.45 -8.05
CA GLY A 228 -6.45 -10.46 -7.09
C GLY A 228 -6.38 -9.92 -5.67
N ALA A 229 -5.86 -8.70 -5.48
CA ALA A 229 -5.81 -8.04 -4.18
C ALA A 229 -7.22 -7.73 -3.64
N MET A 230 -8.16 -7.30 -4.50
CA MET A 230 -9.55 -7.11 -4.11
C MET A 230 -10.27 -8.42 -3.79
N ALA A 231 -9.97 -9.50 -4.52
CA ALA A 231 -10.52 -10.83 -4.24
C ALA A 231 -10.09 -11.34 -2.87
N GLY A 232 -8.80 -11.18 -2.54
CA GLY A 232 -8.21 -11.58 -1.27
C GLY A 232 -8.33 -10.55 -0.13
N ALA A 233 -9.10 -9.47 -0.28
CA ALA A 233 -9.07 -8.35 0.66
C ALA A 233 -9.49 -8.70 2.10
N GLY A 234 -10.38 -9.69 2.30
CA GLY A 234 -10.73 -10.16 3.65
C GLY A 234 -11.23 -9.07 4.61
N GLY A 235 -11.77 -7.97 4.10
CA GLY A 235 -12.22 -6.82 4.87
C GLY A 235 -11.18 -5.72 5.08
N MET A 236 -9.94 -5.88 4.60
CA MET A 236 -8.88 -4.88 4.73
C MET A 236 -9.15 -3.60 3.92
N GLY A 237 -9.76 -3.72 2.74
CA GLY A 237 -10.06 -2.60 1.87
C GLY A 237 -11.34 -2.81 1.07
N LEU A 238 -11.47 -2.09 -0.03
CA LEU A 238 -12.58 -2.24 -0.97
C LEU A 238 -12.40 -3.55 -1.75
N ASP A 239 -13.28 -4.52 -1.55
CA ASP A 239 -13.26 -5.80 -2.24
C ASP A 239 -14.11 -5.78 -3.54
N LEU A 240 -14.07 -6.88 -4.30
CA LEU A 240 -14.82 -7.02 -5.55
C LEU A 240 -16.33 -6.83 -5.37
N SER A 241 -16.89 -7.16 -4.20
CA SER A 241 -18.34 -7.01 -3.95
C SER A 241 -18.76 -5.56 -3.72
N ARG A 242 -17.83 -4.69 -3.37
CA ARG A 242 -18.04 -3.27 -3.14
C ARG A 242 -17.44 -2.39 -4.23
N TYR A 243 -16.87 -2.99 -5.28
CA TYR A 243 -16.35 -2.31 -6.46
C TYR A 243 -17.40 -2.34 -7.58
N PRO A 244 -18.22 -1.27 -7.80
CA PRO A 244 -19.33 -1.33 -8.74
C PRO A 244 -18.96 -1.70 -10.18
N PRO A 245 -17.77 -1.32 -10.71
CA PRO A 245 -17.36 -1.74 -12.05
C PRO A 245 -16.82 -3.19 -12.14
N ALA A 246 -16.83 -3.99 -11.06
CA ALA A 246 -16.25 -5.34 -11.06
C ALA A 246 -16.69 -6.21 -12.26
N PRO A 247 -17.99 -6.27 -12.64
CA PRO A 247 -18.41 -7.12 -13.76
C PRO A 247 -17.74 -6.78 -15.07
N ILE A 248 -17.72 -5.49 -15.42
CA ILE A 248 -17.11 -5.04 -16.68
C ILE A 248 -15.60 -5.24 -16.66
N VAL A 249 -14.93 -4.95 -15.53
CA VAL A 249 -13.47 -5.12 -15.43
C VAL A 249 -13.08 -6.59 -15.49
N LEU A 250 -13.82 -7.49 -14.83
CA LEU A 250 -13.59 -8.94 -14.90
C LEU A 250 -13.80 -9.48 -16.31
N THR A 251 -14.86 -9.05 -17.00
CA THR A 251 -15.15 -9.45 -18.39
C THR A 251 -14.02 -9.02 -19.33
N GLU A 252 -13.63 -7.76 -19.27
CA GLU A 252 -12.61 -7.22 -20.15
C GLU A 252 -11.21 -7.77 -19.82
N TYR A 253 -10.91 -7.98 -18.53
CA TYR A 253 -9.68 -8.64 -18.11
C TYR A 253 -9.58 -10.06 -18.69
N ALA A 254 -10.66 -10.88 -18.57
CA ALA A 254 -10.69 -12.24 -19.12
C ALA A 254 -10.52 -12.23 -20.64
N ARG A 255 -11.17 -11.29 -21.35
CA ARG A 255 -11.04 -11.11 -22.81
C ARG A 255 -9.59 -10.77 -23.22
N HIS A 256 -8.94 -9.84 -22.52
CA HIS A 256 -7.54 -9.48 -22.81
C HIS A 256 -6.58 -10.59 -22.47
N LEU A 257 -6.82 -11.29 -21.35
CA LEU A 257 -5.98 -12.37 -20.90
C LEU A 257 -5.89 -13.51 -21.93
N ALA A 258 -6.99 -13.82 -22.60
CA ALA A 258 -7.04 -14.85 -23.65
C ALA A 258 -6.13 -14.55 -24.85
N SER A 259 -5.71 -13.31 -25.05
CA SER A 259 -4.79 -12.91 -26.12
C SER A 259 -3.34 -12.73 -25.66
N GLN A 260 -3.05 -13.01 -24.38
CA GLN A 260 -1.72 -12.82 -23.82
C GLN A 260 -0.89 -14.10 -23.85
N GLU A 261 0.43 -13.92 -23.93
CA GLU A 261 1.35 -15.02 -23.69
C GLU A 261 1.26 -15.47 -22.23
N PRO A 262 1.22 -16.80 -21.97
CA PRO A 262 1.17 -17.30 -20.62
C PRO A 262 2.45 -16.96 -19.84
N ALA A 263 2.30 -16.43 -18.64
CA ALA A 263 3.38 -16.16 -17.70
C ALA A 263 2.95 -16.64 -16.31
N GLY A 264 3.88 -17.14 -15.50
CA GLY A 264 3.56 -17.74 -14.20
C GLY A 264 2.70 -16.85 -13.31
N ALA A 265 3.04 -15.56 -13.18
CA ALA A 265 2.26 -14.62 -12.39
C ALA A 265 0.83 -14.42 -12.92
N ARG A 266 0.65 -14.33 -14.24
CA ARG A 266 -0.69 -14.25 -14.88
C ARG A 266 -1.54 -15.46 -14.58
N VAL A 267 -0.95 -16.65 -14.71
CA VAL A 267 -1.63 -17.92 -14.46
C VAL A 267 -2.12 -18.01 -13.02
N LEU A 268 -1.26 -17.70 -12.05
CA LEU A 268 -1.64 -17.75 -10.64
C LEU A 268 -2.79 -16.79 -10.32
N VAL A 269 -2.72 -15.58 -10.85
CA VAL A 269 -3.79 -14.59 -10.68
C VAL A 269 -5.09 -15.06 -11.33
N ALA A 270 -5.04 -15.61 -12.55
CA ALA A 270 -6.22 -16.10 -13.24
C ALA A 270 -6.89 -17.27 -12.49
N ILE A 271 -6.11 -18.20 -11.95
CA ILE A 271 -6.60 -19.31 -11.11
C ILE A 271 -7.28 -18.76 -9.86
N ALA A 272 -6.65 -17.83 -9.15
CA ALA A 272 -7.20 -17.22 -7.94
C ALA A 272 -8.51 -16.48 -8.22
N LEU A 273 -8.56 -15.69 -9.29
CA LEU A 273 -9.75 -14.97 -9.69
C LEU A 273 -10.88 -15.89 -10.10
N ALA A 274 -10.62 -16.93 -10.90
CA ALA A 274 -11.62 -17.91 -11.27
C ALA A 274 -12.21 -18.61 -10.03
N HIS A 275 -11.38 -18.96 -9.04
CA HIS A 275 -11.83 -19.51 -7.77
C HIS A 275 -12.70 -18.53 -6.99
N ASP A 276 -12.26 -17.30 -6.80
CA ASP A 276 -13.00 -16.26 -6.06
C ASP A 276 -14.34 -15.95 -6.73
N VAL A 277 -14.35 -15.70 -8.04
CA VAL A 277 -15.58 -15.47 -8.81
C VAL A 277 -16.53 -16.66 -8.72
N ARG A 278 -16.03 -17.88 -8.77
CA ARG A 278 -16.83 -19.11 -8.66
C ARG A 278 -17.52 -19.22 -7.31
N SER A 279 -16.83 -18.87 -6.23
CA SER A 279 -17.32 -18.95 -4.86
C SER A 279 -18.36 -17.88 -4.49
N ARG A 280 -18.40 -16.75 -5.23
CA ARG A 280 -19.30 -15.63 -4.92
C ARG A 280 -20.65 -15.78 -5.59
N GLU A 281 -21.72 -15.35 -4.91
CA GLU A 281 -23.02 -15.16 -5.52
C GLU A 281 -22.98 -14.05 -6.58
N PRO A 282 -23.67 -14.19 -7.74
CA PRO A 282 -23.67 -13.17 -8.80
C PRO A 282 -24.05 -11.78 -8.32
N ALA A 283 -25.06 -11.67 -7.46
CA ALA A 283 -25.50 -10.40 -6.88
C ALA A 283 -24.39 -9.70 -6.05
N ARG A 284 -23.47 -10.44 -5.45
CA ARG A 284 -22.32 -9.87 -4.73
C ARG A 284 -21.24 -9.32 -5.65
N LEU A 285 -21.22 -9.76 -6.90
CA LEU A 285 -20.35 -9.20 -7.93
C LEU A 285 -21.04 -8.08 -8.71
N GLY A 286 -22.32 -7.81 -8.45
CA GLY A 286 -23.13 -6.84 -9.18
C GLY A 286 -23.50 -7.28 -10.60
N CYS A 287 -23.50 -8.60 -10.90
CA CYS A 287 -23.79 -9.16 -12.22
C CYS A 287 -24.90 -10.20 -12.18
N SER A 288 -25.41 -10.56 -13.35
CA SER A 288 -26.33 -11.68 -13.54
C SER A 288 -25.59 -13.02 -13.48
N ALA A 289 -26.32 -14.11 -13.28
CA ALA A 289 -25.76 -15.48 -13.35
C ALA A 289 -25.16 -15.78 -14.73
N GLN A 290 -25.72 -15.23 -15.79
CA GLN A 290 -25.23 -15.41 -17.16
C GLN A 290 -23.89 -14.68 -17.37
N GLU A 291 -23.76 -13.44 -16.90
CA GLU A 291 -22.50 -12.69 -16.96
C GLU A 291 -21.39 -13.37 -16.14
N LYS A 292 -21.70 -13.82 -14.91
CA LYS A 292 -20.77 -14.61 -14.10
C LYS A 292 -20.31 -15.85 -14.84
N ALA A 293 -21.24 -16.61 -15.45
CA ALA A 293 -20.91 -17.81 -16.21
C ALA A 293 -20.01 -17.50 -17.41
N ALA A 294 -20.25 -16.40 -18.12
CA ALA A 294 -19.42 -15.97 -19.25
C ALA A 294 -18.00 -15.61 -18.83
N ILE A 295 -17.83 -14.87 -17.70
CA ILE A 295 -16.52 -14.55 -17.13
C ILE A 295 -15.76 -15.84 -16.79
N LEU A 296 -16.41 -16.79 -16.11
CA LEU A 296 -15.79 -18.05 -15.73
C LEU A 296 -15.43 -18.90 -16.94
N SER A 297 -16.31 -18.98 -17.96
CA SER A 297 -16.02 -19.71 -19.21
C SER A 297 -14.75 -19.17 -19.88
N SER A 298 -14.65 -17.87 -20.03
CA SER A 298 -13.48 -17.23 -20.65
C SER A 298 -12.18 -17.49 -19.87
N LEU A 299 -12.20 -17.40 -18.54
CA LEU A 299 -11.03 -17.71 -17.70
C LEU A 299 -10.67 -19.20 -17.79
N ASP A 300 -11.65 -20.10 -17.69
CA ASP A 300 -11.45 -21.56 -17.72
C ASP A 300 -10.94 -22.03 -19.09
N GLU A 301 -11.45 -21.46 -20.20
CA GLU A 301 -10.98 -21.73 -21.57
C GLU A 301 -9.52 -21.34 -21.73
N THR A 302 -9.13 -20.13 -21.28
CA THR A 302 -7.74 -19.67 -21.32
C THR A 302 -6.83 -20.57 -20.48
N LEU A 303 -7.23 -20.88 -19.24
CA LEU A 303 -6.46 -21.74 -18.34
C LEU A 303 -6.35 -23.20 -18.82
N ALA A 304 -7.24 -23.65 -19.71
CA ALA A 304 -7.21 -25.00 -20.29
C ALA A 304 -6.25 -25.11 -21.49
N GLU A 305 -5.75 -24.02 -22.04
CA GLU A 305 -4.79 -24.04 -23.14
C GLU A 305 -3.46 -24.70 -22.71
N PRO A 306 -2.84 -25.55 -23.58
CA PRO A 306 -1.62 -26.28 -23.22
C PRO A 306 -0.48 -25.41 -22.71
N ALA A 307 -0.26 -24.25 -23.34
CA ALA A 307 0.80 -23.32 -22.92
C ALA A 307 0.54 -22.70 -21.54
N TRP A 308 -0.73 -22.44 -21.18
CA TRP A 308 -1.12 -21.96 -19.85
C TRP A 308 -0.97 -23.04 -18.79
N LEU A 309 -1.29 -24.29 -19.11
CA LEU A 309 -1.07 -25.43 -18.20
C LEU A 309 0.42 -25.67 -17.93
N GLU A 310 1.26 -25.54 -18.96
CA GLU A 310 2.72 -25.65 -18.80
C GLU A 310 3.27 -24.55 -17.89
N ALA A 311 2.91 -23.27 -18.15
CA ALA A 311 3.30 -22.15 -17.32
C ALA A 311 2.79 -22.29 -15.86
N ALA A 312 1.58 -22.80 -15.65
CA ALA A 312 1.04 -23.11 -14.33
C ALA A 312 1.89 -24.16 -13.60
N SER A 313 2.24 -25.26 -14.30
CA SER A 313 3.05 -26.34 -13.73
C SER A 313 4.43 -25.85 -13.27
N GLU A 314 5.10 -25.05 -14.12
CA GLU A 314 6.39 -24.46 -13.79
C GLU A 314 6.32 -23.51 -12.58
N GLU A 315 5.30 -22.66 -12.54
CA GLU A 315 5.17 -21.67 -11.46
C GLU A 315 4.80 -22.32 -10.12
N LEU A 316 3.97 -23.35 -10.12
CA LEU A 316 3.66 -24.11 -8.91
C LEU A 316 4.89 -24.79 -8.31
N VAL A 317 5.86 -25.20 -9.13
CA VAL A 317 7.15 -25.71 -8.65
C VAL A 317 8.01 -24.60 -8.03
N ARG A 318 8.00 -23.40 -8.61
CA ARG A 318 8.74 -22.23 -8.09
C ARG A 318 8.14 -21.64 -6.81
N SER A 319 6.83 -21.80 -6.64
CA SER A 319 6.05 -21.16 -5.55
C SER A 319 5.33 -22.20 -4.69
N PRO A 320 6.04 -22.90 -3.75
CA PRO A 320 5.45 -23.98 -2.94
C PRO A 320 4.26 -23.54 -2.09
N SER A 321 4.25 -22.30 -1.60
CA SER A 321 3.12 -21.74 -0.84
C SER A 321 1.86 -21.64 -1.69
N TRP A 322 2.00 -21.26 -2.95
CA TRP A 322 0.93 -21.23 -3.93
C TRP A 322 0.42 -22.64 -4.27
N ALA A 323 1.33 -23.58 -4.47
CA ALA A 323 0.97 -24.98 -4.69
C ALA A 323 0.15 -25.56 -3.53
N THR A 324 0.56 -25.28 -2.29
CA THR A 324 -0.18 -25.68 -1.08
C THR A 324 -1.57 -25.06 -1.02
N TRP A 325 -1.67 -23.75 -1.31
CA TRP A 325 -2.95 -23.05 -1.33
C TRP A 325 -3.87 -23.60 -2.43
N ALA A 326 -3.36 -23.78 -3.64
CA ALA A 326 -4.13 -24.27 -4.78
C ALA A 326 -4.66 -25.69 -4.55
N GLN A 327 -3.87 -26.55 -3.92
CA GLN A 327 -4.28 -27.90 -3.54
C GLN A 327 -5.33 -27.88 -2.43
N ALA A 328 -5.15 -27.04 -1.40
CA ALA A 328 -6.09 -26.92 -0.27
C ALA A 328 -7.48 -26.40 -0.71
N ASN A 329 -7.54 -25.62 -1.78
CA ASN A 329 -8.77 -25.04 -2.32
C ASN A 329 -9.33 -25.80 -3.55
N ASP A 330 -8.69 -26.91 -3.96
CA ASP A 330 -9.10 -27.73 -5.11
C ASP A 330 -9.27 -26.91 -6.41
N VAL A 331 -8.32 -25.98 -6.64
CA VAL A 331 -8.41 -25.03 -7.77
C VAL A 331 -7.52 -25.39 -8.96
N LEU A 332 -6.73 -26.44 -8.84
CA LEU A 332 -5.85 -26.88 -9.92
C LEU A 332 -6.66 -27.52 -11.05
N PRO A 333 -6.35 -27.18 -12.32
CA PRO A 333 -6.91 -27.90 -13.46
C PRO A 333 -6.68 -29.42 -13.32
N PRO A 334 -7.65 -30.27 -13.73
CA PRO A 334 -7.52 -31.72 -13.58
C PRO A 334 -6.27 -32.33 -14.23
N ALA A 335 -5.74 -31.70 -15.28
CA ALA A 335 -4.49 -32.09 -15.92
C ALA A 335 -3.28 -31.96 -14.98
N LEU A 336 -3.21 -30.86 -14.20
CA LEU A 336 -2.12 -30.62 -13.25
C LEU A 336 -2.24 -31.45 -11.97
N MET A 337 -3.43 -31.89 -11.60
CA MET A 337 -3.63 -32.79 -10.46
C MET A 337 -3.05 -34.20 -10.70
N ARG A 338 -3.06 -34.67 -11.93
CA ARG A 338 -2.55 -36.02 -12.28
C ARG A 338 -1.02 -36.07 -12.25
N ASP A 339 -0.35 -35.07 -12.74
CA ASP A 339 1.11 -35.01 -12.79
C ASP A 339 1.76 -34.71 -11.44
N ASN A 340 1.08 -33.94 -10.58
CA ASN A 340 1.60 -33.58 -9.26
C ASN A 340 1.47 -34.71 -8.21
N LYS A 341 0.49 -35.58 -8.29
CA LYS A 341 0.41 -36.74 -7.39
C LYS A 341 1.64 -37.69 -7.47
N MET A 342 2.34 -37.74 -8.60
CA MET A 342 3.57 -38.51 -8.76
C MET A 342 4.83 -37.79 -8.27
N ARG A 343 4.85 -36.44 -8.24
CA ARG A 343 6.04 -35.67 -7.83
C ARG A 343 6.10 -35.33 -6.33
N TRP A 344 4.97 -35.41 -5.62
CA TRP A 344 4.90 -35.02 -4.20
C TRP A 344 4.84 -36.22 -3.25
N SER A 345 4.64 -37.42 -3.75
CA SER A 345 4.70 -38.65 -2.95
C SER A 345 6.13 -39.10 -2.63
N ASP A 346 7.15 -38.51 -3.25
CA ASP A 346 8.56 -38.91 -3.12
C ASP A 346 9.43 -37.90 -2.32
N ARG A 347 8.82 -37.05 -1.51
CA ARG A 347 9.58 -36.11 -0.62
C ARG A 347 9.18 -36.26 0.83
#